data_dd48751e297d31f6738952ec8216cec6
#
_entry.id   dd48751e297d31f6738952ec8216cec6
#
_cell.length_a   1.000
_cell.length_b   1.000
_cell.length_c   1.000
_cell.angle_alpha   90.00
_cell.angle_beta   90.00
_cell.angle_gamma   90.00
#
_symmetry.space_group_name_H-M   'P 1'
#
loop_
_entity.id
_entity.type
_entity.pdbx_description
1 polymer ?
#
loop_
_entity_poly.entity_id
_entity_poly.type
_entity_poly.pdbx_seq_one_letter_code
_entity_poly.pdbx_strand_id
1 'polypeptide(L)'
;MPFFGICLGMQMAVIEYGRDVLGISEAQSSEMDVHATEPVIDMMEEQKKITTKGGTMRLGSYPCEIKVGSLAHKIYGSTSINERHRHRYEFNNKYLEQIEEAGLKATGVNPDSGLVEIVELKDHPWFVGVQFHPELKSTVLNPHPLFVRFIEAALNNKKLNS
;
A
#
# COMPACT_ATOMS: atom_id res chain seq x y z
N MET A 1 -8.00 -8.32 14.25
CA MET A 1 -9.10 -7.74 13.42
C MET A 1 -8.56 -7.47 12.02
N PRO A 2 -9.26 -7.80 10.92
CA PRO A 2 -8.79 -7.49 9.57
C PRO A 2 -8.56 -5.99 9.34
N PHE A 3 -7.53 -5.66 8.55
CA PHE A 3 -7.16 -4.30 8.20
C PHE A 3 -7.07 -4.14 6.67
N PHE A 4 -7.67 -3.09 6.13
CA PHE A 4 -7.54 -2.71 4.73
C PHE A 4 -7.23 -1.22 4.59
N GLY A 5 -6.01 -0.89 4.17
CA GLY A 5 -5.55 0.48 3.93
C GLY A 5 -5.54 0.81 2.44
N ILE A 6 -6.29 1.81 2.01
CA ILE A 6 -6.34 2.27 0.61
C ILE A 6 -5.65 3.62 0.51
N CYS A 7 -4.69 3.77 -0.41
CA CYS A 7 -3.94 4.98 -0.70
C CYS A 7 -3.34 5.59 0.58
N LEU A 8 -3.92 6.67 1.09
CA LEU A 8 -3.53 7.26 2.38
C LEU A 8 -3.59 6.26 3.54
N GLY A 9 -4.54 5.31 3.53
CA GLY A 9 -4.66 4.27 4.54
C GLY A 9 -3.45 3.32 4.57
N MET A 10 -2.89 2.96 3.42
CA MET A 10 -1.62 2.23 3.35
C MET A 10 -0.47 3.09 3.89
N GLN A 11 -0.40 4.36 3.52
CA GLN A 11 0.65 5.27 3.97
C GLN A 11 0.63 5.44 5.49
N MET A 12 -0.55 5.60 6.09
CA MET A 12 -0.70 5.65 7.55
C MET A 12 -0.23 4.37 8.23
N ALA A 13 -0.53 3.21 7.65
CA ALA A 13 -0.07 1.93 8.19
C ALA A 13 1.47 1.80 8.12
N VAL A 14 2.11 2.29 7.06
CA VAL A 14 3.58 2.32 6.95
C VAL A 14 4.21 3.26 7.97
N ILE A 15 3.64 4.44 8.18
CA ILE A 15 4.10 5.40 9.19
C ILE A 15 3.99 4.80 10.59
N GLU A 16 2.83 4.24 10.92
CA GLU A 16 2.58 3.57 12.20
C GLU A 16 3.58 2.43 12.43
N TYR A 17 3.78 1.59 11.42
CA TYR A 17 4.73 0.48 11.47
C TYR A 17 6.17 0.97 11.70
N GLY A 18 6.56 2.05 11.03
CA GLY A 18 7.85 2.70 11.22
C GLY A 18 8.05 3.16 12.65
N ARG A 19 7.04 3.77 13.26
CA ARG A 19 7.10 4.28 14.65
C ARG A 19 7.11 3.17 15.67
N ASP A 20 6.13 2.28 15.62
CA ASP A 20 5.83 1.37 16.72
C ASP A 20 6.55 0.03 16.62
N VAL A 21 6.93 -0.39 15.41
CA VAL A 21 7.65 -1.66 15.20
C VAL A 21 9.15 -1.45 14.96
N LEU A 22 9.53 -0.46 14.14
CA LEU A 22 10.93 -0.17 13.87
C LEU A 22 11.57 0.80 14.87
N GLY A 23 10.77 1.48 15.71
CA GLY A 23 11.25 2.48 16.65
C GLY A 23 11.73 3.79 16.01
N ILE A 24 11.34 4.06 14.76
CA ILE A 24 11.62 5.33 14.07
C ILE A 24 10.58 6.34 14.52
N SER A 25 10.79 6.97 15.69
CA SER A 25 9.81 7.88 16.32
C SER A 25 9.35 9.02 15.40
N GLU A 26 10.26 9.49 14.53
CA GLU A 26 10.04 10.60 13.58
C GLU A 26 9.52 10.12 12.21
N ALA A 27 9.18 8.82 12.06
CA ALA A 27 8.62 8.33 10.81
C ALA A 27 7.35 9.13 10.44
N GLN A 28 7.33 9.69 9.23
CA GLN A 28 6.30 10.64 8.79
C GLN A 28 6.12 10.59 7.27
N SER A 29 5.11 11.30 6.78
CA SER A 29 4.95 11.65 5.37
C SER A 29 5.42 13.09 5.14
N SER A 30 6.24 13.29 4.10
CA SER A 30 6.62 14.65 3.67
C SER A 30 5.44 15.45 3.09
N GLU A 31 4.28 14.82 2.86
CA GLU A 31 3.02 15.51 2.56
C GLU A 31 2.45 16.23 3.78
N MET A 32 2.58 15.61 4.95
CA MET A 32 2.01 16.12 6.21
C MET A 32 2.98 17.05 6.94
N ASP A 33 4.29 16.75 6.84
CA ASP A 33 5.34 17.59 7.37
C ASP A 33 6.47 17.70 6.36
N VAL A 34 6.62 18.89 5.77
CA VAL A 34 7.67 19.20 4.79
C VAL A 34 9.09 19.19 5.39
N HIS A 35 9.19 19.19 6.72
CA HIS A 35 10.44 19.12 7.47
C HIS A 35 10.68 17.73 8.08
N ALA A 36 9.88 16.71 7.67
CA ALA A 36 10.06 15.35 8.15
C ALA A 36 11.51 14.87 7.99
N THR A 37 12.12 14.47 9.10
CA THR A 37 13.50 13.96 9.14
C THR A 37 13.60 12.52 8.67
N GLU A 38 12.54 11.73 8.91
CA GLU A 38 12.42 10.34 8.53
C GLU A 38 11.16 10.11 7.66
N PRO A 39 11.18 10.59 6.39
CA PRO A 39 10.03 10.51 5.50
C PRO A 39 9.89 9.09 4.92
N VAL A 40 9.22 8.19 5.65
CA VAL A 40 8.89 6.83 5.18
C VAL A 40 7.87 6.84 4.04
N ILE A 41 7.14 7.95 3.89
CA ILE A 41 6.32 8.30 2.74
C ILE A 41 6.86 9.61 2.19
N ASP A 42 7.24 9.62 0.91
CA ASP A 42 7.87 10.79 0.29
C ASP A 42 7.45 10.94 -1.19
N MET A 43 7.76 12.08 -1.76
CA MET A 43 7.64 12.33 -3.18
C MET A 43 8.87 11.77 -3.90
N MET A 44 8.69 11.12 -5.06
CA MET A 44 9.80 10.65 -5.88
C MET A 44 10.72 11.81 -6.30
N GLU A 45 12.03 11.55 -6.39
CA GLU A 45 13.03 12.54 -6.82
C GLU A 45 12.73 13.16 -8.18
N GLU A 46 12.17 12.37 -9.10
CA GLU A 46 11.74 12.84 -10.43
C GLU A 46 10.58 13.82 -10.34
N GLN A 47 9.65 13.59 -9.40
CA GLN A 47 8.51 14.47 -9.16
C GLN A 47 8.94 15.77 -8.46
N LYS A 48 9.95 15.75 -7.59
CA LYS A 48 10.50 16.95 -6.91
C LYS A 48 11.06 17.97 -7.90
N LYS A 49 11.50 17.54 -9.08
CA LYS A 49 12.02 18.42 -10.16
C LYS A 49 10.94 19.10 -10.98
N ILE A 50 9.68 18.70 -10.84
CA ILE A 50 8.56 19.25 -11.63
C ILE A 50 7.94 20.43 -10.87
N THR A 51 7.98 21.61 -11.44
CA THR A 51 7.47 22.86 -10.81
C THR A 51 5.94 23.00 -10.84
N THR A 52 5.26 22.25 -11.71
CA THR A 52 3.80 22.32 -11.88
C THR A 52 3.12 21.23 -11.07
N LYS A 53 2.38 21.61 -10.02
CA LYS A 53 1.71 20.67 -9.08
C LYS A 53 0.90 19.54 -9.75
N GLY A 54 0.26 19.79 -10.88
CA GLY A 54 -0.50 18.78 -11.62
C GLY A 54 0.36 17.69 -12.28
N GLY A 55 1.61 17.99 -12.65
CA GLY A 55 2.54 17.05 -13.30
C GLY A 55 3.20 16.04 -12.36
N THR A 56 3.04 16.19 -11.04
CA THR A 56 3.62 15.27 -10.04
C THR A 56 2.68 14.16 -9.61
N MET A 57 1.44 14.17 -10.07
CA MET A 57 0.43 13.19 -9.66
C MET A 57 0.50 11.92 -10.51
N ARG A 58 0.60 10.76 -9.88
CA ARG A 58 0.31 9.49 -10.55
C ARG A 58 -1.21 9.39 -10.71
N LEU A 59 -1.66 9.51 -11.95
CA LEU A 59 -3.07 9.50 -12.30
C LEU A 59 -3.32 8.51 -13.43
N GLY A 60 -4.26 7.59 -13.23
CA GLY A 60 -4.62 6.61 -14.24
C GLY A 60 -4.26 5.18 -13.85
N SER A 61 -4.18 4.28 -14.83
CA SER A 61 -3.91 2.85 -14.65
C SER A 61 -2.41 2.57 -14.76
N TYR A 62 -1.86 1.86 -13.77
CA TYR A 62 -0.45 1.46 -13.74
C TYR A 62 -0.34 -0.03 -13.47
N PRO A 63 0.70 -0.69 -14.04
CA PRO A 63 0.96 -2.11 -13.78
C PRO A 63 1.48 -2.33 -12.37
N CYS A 64 1.13 -3.48 -11.80
CA CYS A 64 1.68 -3.97 -10.55
C CYS A 64 1.98 -5.45 -10.69
N GLU A 65 3.20 -5.85 -10.39
CA GLU A 65 3.62 -7.25 -10.28
C GLU A 65 3.43 -7.74 -8.84
N ILE A 66 2.72 -8.86 -8.70
CA ILE A 66 2.37 -9.44 -7.41
C ILE A 66 3.27 -10.64 -7.12
N LYS A 67 3.83 -10.69 -5.92
CA LYS A 67 4.67 -11.77 -5.44
C LYS A 67 3.87 -13.07 -5.32
N VAL A 68 4.37 -14.13 -5.96
CA VAL A 68 3.76 -15.46 -5.91
C VAL A 68 3.68 -15.95 -4.45
N GLY A 69 2.51 -16.50 -4.08
CA GLY A 69 2.26 -17.03 -2.74
C GLY A 69 1.81 -16.00 -1.70
N SER A 70 1.82 -14.70 -2.03
CA SER A 70 1.28 -13.64 -1.18
C SER A 70 -0.24 -13.73 -1.02
N LEU A 71 -0.80 -12.98 -0.09
CA LEU A 71 -2.26 -12.87 0.07
C LEU A 71 -2.88 -12.19 -1.15
N ALA A 72 -2.26 -11.12 -1.67
CA ALA A 72 -2.69 -10.46 -2.89
C ALA A 72 -2.71 -11.42 -4.08
N HIS A 73 -1.68 -12.27 -4.25
CA HIS A 73 -1.68 -13.28 -5.30
C HIS A 73 -2.87 -14.26 -5.18
N LYS A 74 -3.21 -14.69 -3.98
CA LYS A 74 -4.38 -15.56 -3.73
C LYS A 74 -5.70 -14.86 -4.01
N ILE A 75 -5.76 -13.55 -3.76
CA ILE A 75 -6.97 -12.72 -3.96
C ILE A 75 -7.22 -12.48 -5.46
N TYR A 76 -6.18 -12.06 -6.19
CA TYR A 76 -6.31 -11.73 -7.62
C TYR A 76 -6.25 -12.95 -8.55
N GLY A 77 -5.57 -14.02 -8.12
CA GLY A 77 -5.33 -15.19 -8.97
C GLY A 77 -4.37 -14.91 -10.14
N SER A 78 -3.59 -13.83 -10.06
CA SER A 78 -2.67 -13.37 -11.11
C SER A 78 -1.43 -12.76 -10.49
N THR A 79 -0.30 -12.86 -11.18
CA THR A 79 0.97 -12.22 -10.82
C THR A 79 1.14 -10.83 -11.43
N SER A 80 0.27 -10.43 -12.34
CA SER A 80 0.29 -9.11 -12.95
C SER A 80 -1.12 -8.53 -13.02
N ILE A 81 -1.27 -7.32 -12.53
CA ILE A 81 -2.53 -6.57 -12.51
C ILE A 81 -2.29 -5.14 -13.00
N ASN A 82 -3.38 -4.45 -13.33
CA ASN A 82 -3.36 -3.01 -13.58
C ASN A 82 -4.37 -2.36 -12.66
N GLU A 83 -3.93 -1.38 -11.86
CA GLU A 83 -4.79 -0.67 -10.91
C GLU A 83 -4.74 0.84 -11.11
N ARG A 84 -5.80 1.54 -10.67
CA ARG A 84 -5.93 2.99 -10.87
C ARG A 84 -5.37 3.74 -9.68
N HIS A 85 -4.54 4.75 -9.97
CA HIS A 85 -3.87 5.60 -9.01
C HIS A 85 -4.39 7.04 -9.09
N ARG A 86 -4.35 7.72 -7.92
CA ARG A 86 -4.61 9.15 -7.79
C ARG A 86 -3.89 9.67 -6.54
N HIS A 87 -2.57 9.73 -6.60
CA HIS A 87 -1.74 10.21 -5.48
C HIS A 87 -0.43 10.81 -6.00
N ARG A 88 0.28 11.48 -5.10
CA ARG A 88 1.56 12.14 -5.38
C ARG A 88 2.68 11.55 -4.55
N TYR A 89 2.38 11.15 -3.32
CA TYR A 89 3.34 10.61 -2.38
C TYR A 89 3.31 9.08 -2.42
N GLU A 90 4.48 8.50 -2.19
CA GLU A 90 4.75 7.08 -2.37
C GLU A 90 5.46 6.51 -1.16
N PHE A 91 5.43 5.20 -0.99
CA PHE A 91 6.32 4.49 -0.09
C PHE A 91 7.78 4.82 -0.46
N ASN A 92 8.58 5.24 0.53
CA ASN A 92 9.99 5.55 0.33
C ASN A 92 10.82 4.27 0.37
N ASN A 93 11.28 3.80 -0.79
CA ASN A 93 12.04 2.56 -0.94
C ASN A 93 13.36 2.55 -0.14
N LYS A 94 13.86 3.69 0.35
CA LYS A 94 15.01 3.76 1.27
C LYS A 94 14.77 2.94 2.55
N TYR A 95 13.52 2.81 2.98
CA TYR A 95 13.12 2.07 4.19
C TYR A 95 12.65 0.64 3.90
N LEU A 96 12.61 0.21 2.63
CA LEU A 96 12.01 -1.05 2.23
C LEU A 96 12.65 -2.26 2.93
N GLU A 97 13.96 -2.35 2.93
CA GLU A 97 14.70 -3.48 3.51
C GLU A 97 14.38 -3.65 5.00
N GLN A 98 14.52 -2.60 5.79
CA GLN A 98 14.26 -2.67 7.24
C GLN A 98 12.78 -2.90 7.56
N ILE A 99 11.85 -2.36 6.77
CA ILE A 99 10.41 -2.60 6.92
C ILE A 99 10.07 -4.06 6.61
N GLU A 100 10.67 -4.63 5.55
CA GLU A 100 10.48 -6.04 5.20
C GLU A 100 11.11 -7.00 6.22
N GLU A 101 12.30 -6.69 6.73
CA GLU A 101 12.95 -7.48 7.78
C GLU A 101 12.10 -7.54 9.04
N ALA A 102 11.45 -6.44 9.42
CA ALA A 102 10.54 -6.38 10.55
C ALA A 102 9.19 -7.08 10.32
N GLY A 103 8.85 -7.46 9.09
CA GLY A 103 7.68 -8.31 8.79
C GLY A 103 6.60 -7.71 7.89
N LEU A 104 6.56 -6.40 7.65
CA LEU A 104 5.67 -5.79 6.67
C LEU A 104 6.26 -5.97 5.27
N LYS A 105 5.67 -6.84 4.48
CA LYS A 105 6.21 -7.26 3.18
C LYS A 105 5.64 -6.47 2.02
N ALA A 106 6.49 -5.99 1.12
CA ALA A 106 6.08 -5.50 -0.19
C ALA A 106 5.74 -6.71 -1.07
N THR A 107 4.47 -6.87 -1.37
CA THR A 107 3.96 -8.01 -2.15
C THR A 107 3.42 -7.61 -3.52
N GLY A 108 3.30 -6.32 -3.79
CA GLY A 108 3.04 -5.75 -5.09
C GLY A 108 3.98 -4.61 -5.38
N VAL A 109 4.57 -4.59 -6.58
CA VAL A 109 5.57 -3.60 -7.00
C VAL A 109 5.29 -3.17 -8.44
N ASN A 110 5.40 -1.90 -8.72
CA ASN A 110 5.35 -1.41 -10.09
C ASN A 110 6.62 -1.83 -10.83
N PRO A 111 6.53 -2.58 -11.96
CA PRO A 111 7.71 -3.11 -12.65
C PRO A 111 8.58 -2.03 -13.30
N ASP A 112 8.02 -0.87 -13.65
CA ASP A 112 8.74 0.18 -14.37
C ASP A 112 9.52 1.09 -13.41
N SER A 113 8.94 1.38 -12.22
CA SER A 113 9.50 2.33 -11.25
C SER A 113 10.08 1.68 -10.00
N GLY A 114 9.76 0.40 -9.74
CA GLY A 114 10.13 -0.28 -8.50
C GLY A 114 9.38 0.20 -7.25
N LEU A 115 8.33 1.01 -7.41
CA LEU A 115 7.54 1.53 -6.30
C LEU A 115 6.68 0.45 -5.67
N VAL A 116 6.58 0.48 -4.34
CA VAL A 116 5.72 -0.43 -3.58
C VAL A 116 4.26 -0.05 -3.76
N GLU A 117 3.46 -1.01 -4.24
CA GLU A 117 2.03 -0.85 -4.53
C GLU A 117 1.15 -1.59 -3.54
N ILE A 118 1.65 -2.70 -2.95
CA ILE A 118 0.91 -3.52 -1.98
C ILE A 118 1.84 -3.91 -0.85
N VAL A 119 1.36 -3.76 0.39
CA VAL A 119 2.02 -4.25 1.61
C VAL A 119 1.13 -5.21 2.37
N GLU A 120 1.74 -6.23 2.99
CA GLU A 120 1.05 -7.28 3.75
C GLU A 120 1.80 -7.63 5.04
N LEU A 121 1.07 -8.00 6.10
CA LEU A 121 1.61 -8.66 7.28
C LEU A 121 1.27 -10.15 7.25
N LYS A 122 2.30 -11.00 7.18
CA LYS A 122 2.14 -12.46 7.01
C LYS A 122 1.40 -13.13 8.18
N ASP A 123 1.72 -12.72 9.40
CA ASP A 123 1.20 -13.36 10.62
C ASP A 123 -0.07 -12.67 11.15
N HIS A 124 -0.67 -11.80 10.35
CA HIS A 124 -1.93 -11.14 10.65
C HIS A 124 -3.09 -11.87 9.95
N PRO A 125 -4.28 -12.02 10.58
CA PRO A 125 -5.43 -12.70 9.97
C PRO A 125 -5.83 -12.19 8.59
N TRP A 126 -5.75 -10.89 8.36
CA TRP A 126 -5.89 -10.23 7.08
C TRP A 126 -5.41 -8.78 7.19
N PHE A 127 -4.24 -8.48 6.63
CA PHE A 127 -3.69 -7.13 6.58
C PHE A 127 -3.19 -6.86 5.17
N VAL A 128 -3.83 -5.92 4.49
CA VAL A 128 -3.44 -5.47 3.15
C VAL A 128 -3.50 -3.96 3.10
N GLY A 129 -2.40 -3.34 2.68
CA GLY A 129 -2.34 -1.94 2.29
C GLY A 129 -2.08 -1.83 0.80
N VAL A 130 -2.80 -0.97 0.09
CA VAL A 130 -2.62 -0.73 -1.35
C VAL A 130 -2.48 0.76 -1.63
N GLN A 131 -1.54 1.12 -2.51
CA GLN A 131 -1.31 2.51 -2.89
C GLN A 131 -2.34 3.01 -3.92
N PHE A 132 -2.88 2.11 -4.71
CA PHE A 132 -3.92 2.39 -5.69
C PHE A 132 -5.34 2.46 -5.07
N HIS A 133 -6.33 2.76 -5.92
CA HIS A 133 -7.74 2.97 -5.57
C HIS A 133 -8.64 1.87 -6.17
N PRO A 134 -8.80 0.70 -5.51
CA PRO A 134 -9.62 -0.40 -6.02
C PRO A 134 -11.09 -0.02 -6.20
N GLU A 135 -11.59 0.98 -5.47
CA GLU A 135 -12.96 1.49 -5.61
C GLU A 135 -13.24 2.07 -6.99
N LEU A 136 -12.21 2.53 -7.71
CA LEU A 136 -12.35 3.07 -9.07
C LEU A 136 -12.62 1.99 -10.12
N LYS A 137 -12.47 0.71 -9.74
CA LYS A 137 -12.73 -0.46 -10.61
C LYS A 137 -13.84 -1.37 -10.06
N SER A 138 -14.41 -1.02 -8.91
CA SER A 138 -15.44 -1.82 -8.25
C SER A 138 -16.83 -1.35 -8.65
N THR A 139 -17.72 -2.29 -8.96
CA THR A 139 -19.15 -2.04 -9.22
C THR A 139 -20.01 -3.01 -8.44
N VAL A 140 -21.31 -2.75 -8.33
CA VAL A 140 -22.27 -3.64 -7.66
C VAL A 140 -22.32 -5.03 -8.32
N LEU A 141 -22.25 -5.07 -9.65
CA LEU A 141 -22.30 -6.33 -10.42
C LEU A 141 -20.95 -7.02 -10.55
N ASN A 142 -19.85 -6.27 -10.39
CA ASN A 142 -18.50 -6.79 -10.44
C ASN A 142 -17.67 -6.15 -9.33
N PRO A 143 -17.85 -6.58 -8.08
CA PRO A 143 -17.12 -6.02 -6.95
C PRO A 143 -15.64 -6.39 -7.04
N HIS A 144 -14.79 -5.43 -6.68
CA HIS A 144 -13.34 -5.64 -6.71
C HIS A 144 -12.92 -6.75 -5.72
N PRO A 145 -12.02 -7.67 -6.10
CA PRO A 145 -11.70 -8.85 -5.29
C PRO A 145 -11.15 -8.51 -3.89
N LEU A 146 -10.43 -7.41 -3.72
CA LEU A 146 -9.95 -6.96 -2.42
C LEU A 146 -11.11 -6.66 -1.45
N PHE A 147 -12.18 -6.01 -1.90
CA PHE A 147 -13.36 -5.75 -1.05
C PHE A 147 -14.07 -7.03 -0.67
N VAL A 148 -14.27 -7.94 -1.62
CA VAL A 148 -14.92 -9.24 -1.35
C VAL A 148 -14.15 -10.00 -0.27
N ARG A 149 -12.83 -10.14 -0.42
CA ARG A 149 -11.99 -10.90 0.52
C ARG A 149 -11.83 -10.20 1.87
N PHE A 150 -11.84 -8.88 1.91
CA PHE A 150 -11.84 -8.13 3.18
C PHE A 150 -13.12 -8.40 3.99
N ILE A 151 -14.29 -8.34 3.35
CA ILE A 151 -15.57 -8.63 4.01
C ILE A 151 -15.63 -10.09 4.49
N GLU A 152 -15.17 -11.05 3.68
CA GLU A 152 -15.06 -12.46 4.09
C GLU A 152 -14.18 -12.62 5.33
N ALA A 153 -13.02 -11.96 5.35
CA ALA A 153 -12.11 -11.99 6.48
C ALA A 153 -12.74 -11.36 7.75
N ALA A 154 -13.47 -10.26 7.58
CA ALA A 154 -14.18 -9.61 8.70
C ALA A 154 -15.28 -10.50 9.29
N LEU A 155 -16.07 -11.18 8.45
CA LEU A 155 -17.10 -12.13 8.87
C LEU A 155 -16.50 -13.35 9.60
N ASN A 156 -15.38 -13.88 9.09
CA ASN A 156 -14.68 -14.99 9.72
C ASN A 156 -14.09 -14.59 11.08
N ASN A 157 -13.51 -13.40 11.17
CA ASN A 157 -12.99 -12.89 12.44
C ASN A 157 -14.09 -12.70 13.49
N LYS A 158 -15.28 -12.27 13.07
CA LYS A 158 -16.45 -12.17 13.98
C LYS A 158 -16.84 -13.54 14.56
N LYS A 159 -16.88 -14.58 13.71
CA LYS A 159 -17.22 -15.95 14.13
C LYS A 159 -16.21 -16.57 15.12
N LEU A 160 -14.93 -16.17 15.02
CA LEU A 160 -13.88 -16.67 15.92
C LEU A 160 -13.91 -15.99 17.31
N ASN A 161 -14.55 -14.83 17.40
CA ASN A 161 -14.60 -14.01 18.63
C ASN A 161 -16.02 -13.96 19.26
N SER A 162 -16.97 -14.73 18.72
CA SER A 162 -18.32 -14.95 19.24
C SER A 162 -18.44 -16.36 19.83
#